data_0aa13f7b33544a2fa801b6560f0b3094
#
_entry.id   0aa13f7b33544a2fa801b6560f0b3094
#
_cell.length_a   1.000
_cell.length_b   1.000
_cell.length_c   1.000
_cell.angle_alpha   90.00
_cell.angle_beta   90.00
_cell.angle_gamma   90.00
#
_symmetry.space_group_name_H-M   'P 1'
#
loop_
_entity.id
_entity.type
_entity.pdbx_description
1 polymer ?
#
loop_
_entity_poly.entity_id
_entity_poly.type
_entity_poly.pdbx_seq_one_letter_code
_entity_poly.pdbx_strand_id
1 'polypeptide(L)'
;MYKAIVLYQELSDENRKKLSAFKTDNFDIQFVSMGTGLESITDRMSNRLRCDYFTLTIYFRLFIPAMFTQYDKAIYIDSDVVLNGDLAELFDIDIGDNYIGACNDLSVLDVPPLCEYMEKAVGVPKEQYINSGVLLMNLKLLREKELDKHFLYLLNKYHFDCIAPDQDYLNALCNGKIYYLSEIWDAMPNDKHDELEGVKLIHYNLFSKPWCYDGIQYGEYFWKYAADSGYIDEIKEFKANYSDSQKESDSKCLELLCTRGLEIANSDITIKNMNDSGVKIRL
;
A
#
# COMPACT_ATOMS: atom_id res chain seq x y z
N MET A 1 -8.17 3.26 -23.59
CA MET A 1 -7.09 2.25 -23.59
C MET A 1 -6.43 2.27 -22.21
N TYR A 2 -6.30 1.12 -21.57
CA TYR A 2 -5.62 0.96 -20.28
C TYR A 2 -4.19 0.48 -20.50
N LYS A 3 -3.28 0.97 -19.67
CA LYS A 3 -1.90 0.50 -19.60
C LYS A 3 -1.57 0.12 -18.17
N ALA A 4 -1.38 -1.16 -17.90
CA ALA A 4 -0.86 -1.67 -16.65
C ALA A 4 0.67 -1.76 -16.73
N ILE A 5 1.36 -1.24 -15.71
CA ILE A 5 2.81 -1.35 -15.58
C ILE A 5 3.10 -2.14 -14.31
N VAL A 6 3.58 -3.36 -14.48
CA VAL A 6 3.94 -4.25 -13.37
C VAL A 6 5.36 -3.91 -12.93
N LEU A 7 5.48 -3.36 -11.73
CA LEU A 7 6.77 -3.12 -11.09
C LEU A 7 7.17 -4.40 -10.34
N TYR A 8 8.36 -4.93 -10.59
CA TYR A 8 8.78 -6.18 -9.98
C TYR A 8 10.26 -6.18 -9.63
N GLN A 9 10.62 -6.94 -8.60
CA GLN A 9 12.01 -7.27 -8.27
C GLN A 9 12.39 -8.64 -8.83
N GLU A 10 11.54 -9.62 -8.59
CA GLU A 10 11.67 -10.97 -9.11
C GLU A 10 10.36 -11.43 -9.74
N LEU A 11 10.37 -11.73 -11.03
CA LEU A 11 9.24 -12.27 -11.76
C LEU A 11 9.76 -13.14 -12.89
N SER A 12 9.42 -14.43 -12.87
CA SER A 12 9.88 -15.39 -13.86
C SER A 12 9.39 -15.06 -15.27
N ASP A 13 10.14 -15.50 -16.28
CA ASP A 13 9.75 -15.37 -17.69
C ASP A 13 8.42 -16.08 -17.99
N GLU A 14 8.18 -17.20 -17.31
CA GLU A 14 6.91 -17.94 -17.43
C GLU A 14 5.74 -17.09 -16.92
N ASN A 15 5.85 -16.51 -15.73
CA ASN A 15 4.79 -15.67 -15.18
C ASN A 15 4.59 -14.39 -16.00
N ARG A 16 5.67 -13.79 -16.52
CA ARG A 16 5.52 -12.65 -17.46
C ARG A 16 4.77 -13.03 -18.74
N LYS A 17 5.01 -14.23 -19.30
CA LYS A 17 4.28 -14.73 -20.47
C LYS A 17 2.81 -14.95 -20.15
N LYS A 18 2.50 -15.57 -18.99
CA LYS A 18 1.11 -15.79 -18.53
C LYS A 18 0.37 -14.46 -18.37
N LEU A 19 0.96 -13.48 -17.70
CA LEU A 19 0.37 -12.15 -17.56
C LEU A 19 0.23 -11.42 -18.89
N SER A 20 1.20 -11.56 -19.81
CA SER A 20 1.12 -10.97 -21.15
C SER A 20 -0.04 -11.52 -22.00
N ALA A 21 -0.57 -12.71 -21.67
CA ALA A 21 -1.71 -13.29 -22.37
C ALA A 21 -3.02 -12.51 -22.12
N PHE A 22 -3.09 -11.69 -21.09
CA PHE A 22 -4.24 -10.82 -20.81
C PHE A 22 -4.28 -9.54 -21.66
N LYS A 23 -3.27 -9.28 -22.49
CA LYS A 23 -3.29 -8.12 -23.40
C LYS A 23 -4.44 -8.21 -24.40
N THR A 24 -5.08 -7.07 -24.64
CA THR A 24 -6.12 -6.89 -25.65
C THR A 24 -5.88 -5.58 -26.41
N ASP A 25 -6.70 -5.28 -27.40
CA ASP A 25 -6.63 -3.99 -28.13
C ASP A 25 -6.82 -2.77 -27.21
N ASN A 26 -7.53 -2.96 -26.08
CA ASN A 26 -7.82 -1.89 -25.11
C ASN A 26 -7.02 -1.98 -23.82
N PHE A 27 -6.22 -3.03 -23.62
CA PHE A 27 -5.47 -3.27 -22.39
C PHE A 27 -4.05 -3.75 -22.70
N ASP A 28 -3.05 -2.93 -22.37
CA ASP A 28 -1.62 -3.25 -22.50
C ASP A 28 -1.00 -3.52 -21.13
N ILE A 29 -0.09 -4.50 -21.07
CA ILE A 29 0.68 -4.83 -19.86
C ILE A 29 2.17 -4.67 -20.17
N GLN A 30 2.86 -3.89 -19.38
CA GLN A 30 4.30 -3.69 -19.43
C GLN A 30 4.95 -4.13 -18.11
N PHE A 31 6.20 -4.54 -18.18
CA PHE A 31 6.96 -5.01 -17.02
C PHE A 31 8.19 -4.15 -16.83
N VAL A 32 8.38 -3.62 -15.63
CA VAL A 32 9.54 -2.80 -15.27
C VAL A 32 10.25 -3.41 -14.06
N SER A 33 11.48 -3.86 -14.28
CA SER A 33 12.30 -4.39 -13.20
C SER A 33 12.86 -3.25 -12.35
N MET A 34 12.75 -3.40 -11.03
CA MET A 34 13.23 -2.45 -10.02
C MET A 34 14.58 -2.87 -9.39
N GLY A 35 15.29 -3.85 -10.02
CA GLY A 35 16.45 -4.51 -9.44
C GLY A 35 17.68 -3.63 -9.13
N THR A 36 17.75 -2.40 -9.64
CA THR A 36 18.91 -1.51 -9.45
C THR A 36 18.56 -0.13 -8.88
N GLY A 37 17.29 0.17 -8.63
CA GLY A 37 16.84 1.52 -8.21
C GLY A 37 16.85 1.74 -6.69
N LEU A 38 17.00 0.69 -5.89
CA LEU A 38 16.81 0.72 -4.44
C LEU A 38 18.12 0.58 -3.63
N GLU A 39 19.27 0.63 -4.30
CA GLU A 39 20.59 0.51 -3.65
C GLU A 39 20.86 1.62 -2.62
N SER A 40 20.16 2.75 -2.74
CA SER A 40 20.23 3.85 -1.79
C SER A 40 19.40 3.62 -0.51
N ILE A 41 18.53 2.62 -0.51
CA ILE A 41 17.79 2.21 0.69
C ILE A 41 18.63 1.20 1.44
N THR A 42 19.39 1.68 2.42
CA THR A 42 20.19 0.80 3.26
C THR A 42 19.28 -0.09 4.11
N ASP A 43 19.55 -1.38 4.03
CA ASP A 43 18.81 -2.42 4.74
C ASP A 43 19.05 -2.33 6.26
N ARG A 44 18.18 -1.60 6.97
CA ARG A 44 18.18 -1.51 8.43
C ARG A 44 17.05 -2.34 9.01
N MET A 45 17.26 -2.85 10.21
CA MET A 45 16.25 -3.60 10.97
C MET A 45 14.95 -2.79 11.14
N SER A 46 15.03 -1.47 11.27
CA SER A 46 13.87 -0.56 11.36
C SER A 46 13.00 -0.51 10.10
N ASN A 47 13.55 -0.87 8.94
CA ASN A 47 12.81 -0.94 7.67
C ASN A 47 12.19 -2.33 7.43
N ARG A 48 12.42 -3.29 8.33
CA ARG A 48 12.02 -4.71 8.22
C ARG A 48 10.75 -5.06 8.99
N LEU A 49 10.03 -4.08 9.49
CA LEU A 49 9.06 -4.29 10.59
C LEU A 49 7.65 -4.68 10.17
N ARG A 50 7.35 -4.88 8.89
CA ARG A 50 6.16 -5.68 8.56
C ARG A 50 6.52 -7.14 8.79
N CYS A 51 5.96 -7.72 9.84
CA CYS A 51 6.25 -9.07 10.34
C CYS A 51 6.07 -10.20 9.32
N ASP A 52 5.44 -9.93 8.19
CA ASP A 52 5.09 -10.90 7.15
C ASP A 52 6.00 -10.85 5.93
N TYR A 53 6.59 -9.68 5.57
CA TYR A 53 7.39 -9.57 4.35
C TYR A 53 8.56 -8.61 4.51
N PHE A 54 9.76 -9.15 4.37
CA PHE A 54 10.93 -8.35 4.06
C PHE A 54 10.99 -8.12 2.55
N THR A 55 10.54 -6.96 2.10
CA THR A 55 10.68 -6.59 0.69
C THR A 55 10.87 -5.09 0.54
N LEU A 56 11.83 -4.71 -0.30
CA LEU A 56 12.00 -3.32 -0.71
C LEU A 56 10.91 -2.87 -1.69
N THR A 57 10.07 -3.79 -2.17
CA THR A 57 9.00 -3.48 -3.14
C THR A 57 7.96 -2.51 -2.59
N ILE A 58 7.77 -2.46 -1.28
CA ILE A 58 6.87 -1.49 -0.63
C ILE A 58 7.24 -0.04 -0.96
N TYR A 59 8.52 0.26 -1.17
CA TYR A 59 8.98 1.60 -1.49
C TYR A 59 8.82 1.99 -2.96
N PHE A 60 8.50 1.05 -3.87
CA PHE A 60 8.43 1.33 -5.31
C PHE A 60 7.50 2.49 -5.63
N ARG A 61 6.38 2.59 -4.92
CA ARG A 61 5.40 3.65 -5.11
C ARG A 61 5.96 5.06 -4.92
N LEU A 62 6.98 5.24 -4.07
CA LEU A 62 7.62 6.54 -3.82
C LEU A 62 8.51 7.01 -4.98
N PHE A 63 8.95 6.10 -5.84
CA PHE A 63 9.82 6.39 -6.99
C PHE A 63 9.06 6.51 -8.32
N ILE A 64 7.79 6.11 -8.38
CA ILE A 64 6.96 6.18 -9.58
C ILE A 64 7.00 7.57 -10.24
N PRO A 65 6.87 8.69 -9.52
CA PRO A 65 6.92 10.02 -10.13
C PRO A 65 8.21 10.31 -10.90
N ALA A 66 9.36 9.91 -10.35
CA ALA A 66 10.66 10.10 -10.97
C ALA A 66 10.92 9.14 -12.13
N MET A 67 10.39 7.91 -12.06
CA MET A 67 10.61 6.86 -13.06
C MET A 67 9.76 7.06 -14.32
N PHE A 68 8.54 7.57 -14.19
CA PHE A 68 7.57 7.67 -15.28
C PHE A 68 7.30 9.12 -15.67
N THR A 69 8.36 9.81 -16.08
CA THR A 69 8.34 11.25 -16.43
C THR A 69 7.42 11.60 -17.60
N GLN A 70 7.07 10.62 -18.42
CA GLN A 70 6.14 10.76 -19.54
C GLN A 70 4.68 10.83 -19.14
N TYR A 71 4.34 10.56 -17.88
CA TYR A 71 2.97 10.64 -17.36
C TYR A 71 2.85 11.74 -16.31
N ASP A 72 1.74 12.46 -16.33
CA ASP A 72 1.43 13.48 -15.33
C ASP A 72 0.52 12.95 -14.22
N LYS A 73 -0.18 11.83 -14.46
CA LYS A 73 -1.11 11.20 -13.52
C LYS A 73 -1.05 9.69 -13.66
N ALA A 74 -1.18 8.97 -12.57
CA ALA A 74 -1.29 7.51 -12.56
C ALA A 74 -2.14 7.04 -11.38
N ILE A 75 -2.66 5.81 -11.49
CA ILE A 75 -3.18 5.06 -10.35
C ILE A 75 -2.11 4.03 -9.99
N TYR A 76 -1.73 3.99 -8.71
CA TYR A 76 -0.96 2.89 -8.12
C TYR A 76 -1.93 1.95 -7.41
N ILE A 77 -1.68 0.65 -7.54
CA ILE A 77 -2.50 -0.40 -6.92
C ILE A 77 -1.57 -1.50 -6.42
N ASP A 78 -1.76 -1.95 -5.19
CA ASP A 78 -1.10 -3.14 -4.64
C ASP A 78 -1.62 -4.40 -5.36
N SER A 79 -0.91 -5.52 -5.23
CA SER A 79 -1.20 -6.75 -5.98
C SER A 79 -2.28 -7.64 -5.33
N ASP A 80 -2.67 -7.35 -4.10
CA ASP A 80 -3.66 -8.08 -3.31
C ASP A 80 -5.06 -7.43 -3.35
N VAL A 81 -5.45 -7.01 -4.54
CA VAL A 81 -6.73 -6.32 -4.79
C VAL A 81 -7.61 -7.07 -5.78
N VAL A 82 -8.89 -6.77 -5.73
CA VAL A 82 -9.86 -7.15 -6.77
C VAL A 82 -10.56 -5.90 -7.28
N LEU A 83 -10.52 -5.72 -8.60
CA LEU A 83 -11.24 -4.66 -9.30
C LEU A 83 -12.66 -5.12 -9.62
N ASN A 84 -13.66 -4.41 -9.11
CA ASN A 84 -15.08 -4.64 -9.37
C ASN A 84 -15.73 -3.46 -10.13
N GLY A 85 -14.96 -2.42 -10.42
CA GLY A 85 -15.39 -1.24 -11.16
C GLY A 85 -14.41 -0.81 -12.24
N ASP A 86 -14.75 0.22 -12.98
CA ASP A 86 -13.91 0.78 -14.03
C ASP A 86 -12.91 1.78 -13.44
N LEU A 87 -11.61 1.51 -13.57
CA LEU A 87 -10.54 2.40 -13.11
C LEU A 87 -10.55 3.78 -13.81
N ALA A 88 -11.21 3.92 -14.96
CA ALA A 88 -11.37 5.24 -15.58
C ALA A 88 -12.15 6.19 -14.67
N GLU A 89 -13.15 5.69 -13.94
CA GLU A 89 -13.91 6.52 -12.99
C GLU A 89 -13.00 7.07 -11.87
N LEU A 90 -12.05 6.25 -11.36
CA LEU A 90 -11.05 6.70 -10.39
C LEU A 90 -10.05 7.66 -11.03
N PHE A 91 -9.58 7.34 -12.25
CA PHE A 91 -8.59 8.15 -12.95
C PHE A 91 -9.11 9.54 -13.28
N ASP A 92 -10.41 9.67 -13.59
CA ASP A 92 -11.04 10.93 -13.98
C ASP A 92 -11.35 11.86 -12.78
N ILE A 93 -11.22 11.38 -11.54
CA ILE A 93 -11.37 12.23 -10.36
C ILE A 93 -10.33 13.36 -10.42
N ASP A 94 -10.81 14.60 -10.37
CA ASP A 94 -9.93 15.76 -10.24
C ASP A 94 -9.53 15.94 -8.77
N ILE A 95 -8.25 15.71 -8.48
CA ILE A 95 -7.68 15.92 -7.15
C ILE A 95 -7.08 17.33 -6.97
N GLY A 96 -7.24 18.20 -7.96
CA GLY A 96 -6.76 19.58 -7.91
C GLY A 96 -5.26 19.68 -7.68
N ASP A 97 -4.86 20.50 -6.71
CA ASP A 97 -3.46 20.72 -6.30
C ASP A 97 -2.99 19.78 -5.17
N ASN A 98 -3.71 18.67 -4.94
CA ASN A 98 -3.26 17.62 -4.04
C ASN A 98 -2.18 16.75 -4.71
N TYR A 99 -1.31 16.19 -3.87
CA TYR A 99 -0.23 15.30 -4.32
C TYR A 99 -0.77 13.92 -4.68
N ILE A 100 -1.69 13.42 -3.84
CA ILE A 100 -2.32 12.11 -4.00
C ILE A 100 -3.80 12.17 -3.66
N GLY A 101 -4.58 11.25 -4.23
CA GLY A 101 -5.89 10.83 -3.75
C GLY A 101 -5.75 9.44 -3.14
N ALA A 102 -6.31 9.21 -1.95
CA ALA A 102 -6.26 7.93 -1.25
C ALA A 102 -7.45 7.78 -0.29
N CYS A 103 -7.75 6.56 0.11
CA CYS A 103 -8.75 6.26 1.14
C CYS A 103 -8.10 6.20 2.52
N ASN A 104 -8.87 6.44 3.57
CA ASN A 104 -8.44 6.20 4.94
C ASN A 104 -8.16 4.71 5.15
N ASP A 105 -7.19 4.37 6.00
CA ASP A 105 -6.90 2.99 6.34
C ASP A 105 -7.90 2.46 7.38
N LEU A 106 -9.03 1.96 6.88
CA LEU A 106 -10.12 1.44 7.72
C LEU A 106 -9.74 0.16 8.46
N SER A 107 -8.70 -0.56 8.01
CA SER A 107 -8.29 -1.83 8.64
C SER A 107 -7.68 -1.64 10.03
N VAL A 108 -7.22 -0.44 10.35
CA VAL A 108 -6.48 -0.14 11.59
C VAL A 108 -7.16 0.91 12.47
N LEU A 109 -8.23 1.56 12.02
CA LEU A 109 -8.91 2.62 12.79
C LEU A 109 -9.50 2.16 14.14
N ASP A 110 -9.82 0.87 14.27
CA ASP A 110 -10.38 0.28 15.48
C ASP A 110 -9.34 -0.44 16.33
N VAL A 111 -8.05 -0.18 16.10
CA VAL A 111 -6.93 -0.78 16.83
C VAL A 111 -6.24 0.32 17.66
N PRO A 112 -6.60 0.51 18.95
CA PRO A 112 -6.15 1.65 19.75
C PRO A 112 -4.63 1.85 19.78
N PRO A 113 -3.77 0.81 19.91
CA PRO A 113 -2.33 0.98 19.85
C PRO A 113 -1.83 1.59 18.53
N LEU A 114 -2.44 1.21 17.39
CA LEU A 114 -2.07 1.73 16.08
C LEU A 114 -2.58 3.17 15.89
N CYS A 115 -3.75 3.50 16.43
CA CYS A 115 -4.25 4.88 16.45
C CYS A 115 -3.28 5.80 17.23
N GLU A 116 -2.83 5.36 18.39
CA GLU A 116 -1.86 6.11 19.20
C GLU A 116 -0.52 6.31 18.44
N TYR A 117 -0.07 5.27 17.72
CA TYR A 117 1.10 5.34 16.88
C TYR A 117 0.95 6.38 15.75
N MET A 118 -0.16 6.37 15.01
CA MET A 118 -0.41 7.34 13.93
C MET A 118 -0.33 8.78 14.44
N GLU A 119 -0.93 9.06 15.58
CA GLU A 119 -1.00 10.41 16.14
C GLU A 119 0.32 10.86 16.77
N LYS A 120 1.01 9.97 17.49
CA LYS A 120 2.22 10.33 18.27
C LYS A 120 3.53 10.12 17.51
N ALA A 121 3.60 9.13 16.62
CA ALA A 121 4.81 8.85 15.86
C ALA A 121 4.77 9.44 14.46
N VAL A 122 3.70 9.22 13.70
CA VAL A 122 3.58 9.76 12.34
C VAL A 122 3.13 11.23 12.36
N GLY A 123 2.30 11.61 13.32
CA GLY A 123 1.80 12.98 13.47
C GLY A 123 0.58 13.27 12.59
N VAL A 124 -0.22 12.25 12.31
CA VAL A 124 -1.44 12.34 11.52
C VAL A 124 -2.62 11.84 12.35
N PRO A 125 -3.74 12.59 12.45
CA PRO A 125 -4.95 12.09 13.09
C PRO A 125 -5.39 10.77 12.43
N LYS A 126 -5.88 9.82 13.23
CA LYS A 126 -6.27 8.50 12.72
C LYS A 126 -7.31 8.57 11.59
N GLU A 127 -8.23 9.53 11.65
CA GLU A 127 -9.26 9.77 10.63
C GLU A 127 -8.70 10.37 9.33
N GLN A 128 -7.42 10.74 9.31
CA GLN A 128 -6.72 11.29 8.16
C GLN A 128 -5.56 10.38 7.70
N TYR A 129 -5.31 9.28 8.39
CA TYR A 129 -4.28 8.34 8.03
C TYR A 129 -4.75 7.46 6.88
N ILE A 130 -4.10 7.59 5.71
CA ILE A 130 -4.48 6.91 4.48
C ILE A 130 -3.80 5.56 4.35
N ASN A 131 -4.46 4.63 3.66
CA ASN A 131 -3.84 3.42 3.13
C ASN A 131 -3.05 3.74 1.86
N SER A 132 -1.88 3.13 1.69
CA SER A 132 -1.00 3.37 0.55
C SER A 132 -1.19 2.38 -0.60
N GLY A 133 -2.06 1.39 -0.47
CA GLY A 133 -2.25 0.34 -1.46
C GLY A 133 -3.04 0.76 -2.69
N VAL A 134 -3.83 1.84 -2.60
CA VAL A 134 -4.53 2.44 -3.74
C VAL A 134 -4.31 3.95 -3.73
N LEU A 135 -3.59 4.45 -4.74
CA LEU A 135 -3.24 5.87 -4.83
C LEU A 135 -3.57 6.43 -6.21
N LEU A 136 -4.30 7.53 -6.25
CA LEU A 136 -4.41 8.38 -7.44
C LEU A 136 -3.32 9.45 -7.34
N MET A 137 -2.27 9.36 -8.15
CA MET A 137 -1.05 10.14 -8.00
C MET A 137 -0.98 11.29 -9.00
N ASN A 138 -0.77 12.52 -8.54
CA ASN A 138 -0.35 13.66 -9.35
C ASN A 138 1.17 13.58 -9.57
N LEU A 139 1.58 12.80 -10.56
CA LEU A 139 3.01 12.51 -10.82
C LEU A 139 3.79 13.77 -11.16
N LYS A 140 3.17 14.72 -11.88
CA LYS A 140 3.81 15.99 -12.21
C LYS A 140 4.17 16.77 -10.96
N LEU A 141 3.20 16.98 -10.07
CA LEU A 141 3.42 17.78 -8.86
C LEU A 141 4.37 17.06 -7.89
N LEU A 142 4.28 15.74 -7.76
CA LEU A 142 5.19 14.95 -6.94
C LEU A 142 6.64 15.01 -7.46
N ARG A 143 6.86 15.05 -8.78
CA ARG A 143 8.18 15.28 -9.38
C ARG A 143 8.70 16.69 -9.08
N GLU A 144 7.86 17.71 -9.24
CA GLU A 144 8.23 19.10 -8.94
C GLU A 144 8.63 19.28 -7.48
N LYS A 145 8.08 18.46 -6.59
CA LYS A 145 8.41 18.41 -5.16
C LYS A 145 9.55 17.46 -4.81
N GLU A 146 10.10 16.74 -5.79
CA GLU A 146 11.20 15.79 -5.60
C GLU A 146 10.91 14.75 -4.50
N LEU A 147 9.70 14.14 -4.55
CA LEU A 147 9.23 13.18 -3.54
C LEU A 147 10.30 12.13 -3.18
N ASP A 148 10.88 11.49 -4.19
CA ASP A 148 11.89 10.43 -4.05
C ASP A 148 13.14 10.93 -3.32
N LYS A 149 13.65 12.09 -3.68
CA LYS A 149 14.85 12.68 -3.05
C LYS A 149 14.58 13.13 -1.62
N HIS A 150 13.42 13.74 -1.38
CA HIS A 150 13.05 14.17 -0.04
C HIS A 150 12.81 12.99 0.90
N PHE A 151 12.14 11.95 0.41
CA PHE A 151 12.00 10.68 1.12
C PHE A 151 13.37 10.09 1.49
N LEU A 152 14.27 9.92 0.50
CA LEU A 152 15.61 9.38 0.74
C LEU A 152 16.44 10.24 1.71
N TYR A 153 16.30 11.56 1.63
CA TYR A 153 16.97 12.45 2.59
C TYR A 153 16.51 12.17 4.02
N LEU A 154 15.20 12.08 4.26
CA LEU A 154 14.64 11.81 5.58
C LEU A 154 15.02 10.42 6.07
N LEU A 155 14.88 9.41 5.22
CA LEU A 155 15.22 8.03 5.52
C LEU A 155 16.69 7.90 5.95
N ASN A 156 17.61 8.46 5.17
CA ASN A 156 19.05 8.31 5.42
C ASN A 156 19.57 9.18 6.55
N LYS A 157 18.89 10.29 6.86
CA LYS A 157 19.34 11.22 7.91
C LYS A 157 18.78 10.87 9.28
N TYR A 158 17.51 10.55 9.37
CA TYR A 158 16.81 10.38 10.64
C TYR A 158 16.55 8.92 10.99
N HIS A 159 16.49 8.02 9.99
CA HIS A 159 16.26 6.59 10.17
C HIS A 159 15.04 6.30 11.04
N PHE A 160 13.92 6.94 10.71
CA PHE A 160 12.69 6.74 11.47
C PHE A 160 12.32 5.26 11.55
N ASP A 161 12.02 4.81 12.75
CA ASP A 161 11.35 3.53 12.95
C ASP A 161 9.88 3.67 12.55
N CYS A 162 9.42 2.79 11.68
CA CYS A 162 8.07 2.79 11.11
C CYS A 162 7.49 1.37 11.12
N ILE A 163 6.17 1.24 11.39
CA ILE A 163 5.49 -0.06 11.27
C ILE A 163 4.92 -0.30 9.87
N ALA A 164 4.68 0.76 9.11
CA ALA A 164 4.26 0.73 7.71
C ALA A 164 5.08 1.76 6.92
N PRO A 165 6.39 1.51 6.64
CA PRO A 165 7.34 2.56 6.28
C PRO A 165 6.92 3.43 5.09
N ASP A 166 6.52 2.84 3.97
CA ASP A 166 6.08 3.57 2.79
C ASP A 166 4.80 4.37 3.03
N GLN A 167 3.84 3.78 3.75
CA GLN A 167 2.57 4.41 4.12
C GLN A 167 2.78 5.56 5.12
N ASP A 168 3.62 5.35 6.15
CA ASP A 168 3.92 6.36 7.15
C ASP A 168 4.60 7.59 6.51
N TYR A 169 5.58 7.35 5.62
CA TYR A 169 6.20 8.44 4.88
C TYR A 169 5.20 9.17 3.98
N LEU A 170 4.33 8.48 3.23
CA LEU A 170 3.32 9.13 2.39
C LEU A 170 2.35 9.97 3.22
N ASN A 171 1.87 9.43 4.34
CA ASN A 171 1.02 10.16 5.26
C ASN A 171 1.68 11.44 5.79
N ALA A 172 2.94 11.37 6.15
CA ALA A 172 3.68 12.51 6.68
C ALA A 172 4.07 13.53 5.60
N LEU A 173 4.63 13.06 4.48
CA LEU A 173 5.11 13.89 3.37
C LEU A 173 3.97 14.63 2.66
N CYS A 174 2.85 13.95 2.44
CA CYS A 174 1.70 14.50 1.73
C CYS A 174 0.66 15.15 2.65
N ASN A 175 0.90 15.20 3.97
CA ASN A 175 -0.04 15.78 4.94
C ASN A 175 -0.50 17.18 4.55
N GLY A 176 -1.83 17.38 4.46
CA GLY A 176 -2.45 18.63 4.02
C GLY A 176 -2.55 18.78 2.49
N LYS A 177 -2.11 17.77 1.72
CA LYS A 177 -2.18 17.69 0.26
C LYS A 177 -2.66 16.30 -0.20
N ILE A 178 -3.59 15.73 0.54
CA ILE A 178 -4.26 14.45 0.24
C ILE A 178 -5.71 14.76 -0.10
N TYR A 179 -6.18 14.25 -1.23
CA TYR A 179 -7.59 14.18 -1.56
C TYR A 179 -8.17 12.87 -1.03
N TYR A 180 -9.11 12.93 -0.11
CA TYR A 180 -9.72 11.72 0.45
C TYR A 180 -10.75 11.16 -0.52
N LEU A 181 -10.45 9.99 -1.07
CA LEU A 181 -11.32 9.24 -1.97
C LEU A 181 -12.47 8.60 -1.20
N SER A 182 -13.55 8.27 -1.90
CA SER A 182 -14.61 7.40 -1.35
C SER A 182 -14.05 6.01 -1.06
N GLU A 183 -14.39 5.45 0.09
CA GLU A 183 -13.95 4.13 0.58
C GLU A 183 -14.27 2.98 -0.37
N ILE A 184 -15.21 3.15 -1.30
CA ILE A 184 -15.52 2.16 -2.34
C ILE A 184 -14.33 1.87 -3.28
N TRP A 185 -13.30 2.75 -3.30
CA TRP A 185 -12.09 2.61 -4.10
C TRP A 185 -10.92 1.93 -3.38
N ASP A 186 -11.09 1.59 -2.10
CA ASP A 186 -10.10 0.85 -1.32
C ASP A 186 -10.83 0.16 -0.13
N ALA A 187 -11.86 -0.62 -0.47
CA ALA A 187 -12.65 -1.35 0.53
C ALA A 187 -11.81 -2.48 1.15
N MET A 188 -11.63 -2.41 2.46
CA MET A 188 -10.81 -3.36 3.20
C MET A 188 -11.69 -4.26 4.07
N PRO A 189 -11.42 -5.57 4.13
CA PRO A 189 -12.10 -6.45 5.06
C PRO A 189 -11.92 -5.96 6.51
N ASN A 190 -13.05 -5.73 7.18
CA ASN A 190 -13.09 -5.38 8.60
C ASN A 190 -14.41 -5.85 9.20
N ASP A 191 -14.38 -6.92 9.95
CA ASP A 191 -15.54 -7.59 10.54
C ASP A 191 -16.28 -6.77 11.61
N LYS A 192 -15.75 -5.60 11.99
CA LYS A 192 -16.42 -4.65 12.89
C LYS A 192 -17.37 -3.69 12.16
N HIS A 193 -17.33 -3.69 10.85
CA HIS A 193 -18.14 -2.82 10.00
C HIS A 193 -18.91 -3.63 8.97
N ASP A 194 -20.07 -3.13 8.56
CA ASP A 194 -20.82 -3.71 7.45
C ASP A 194 -20.08 -3.51 6.12
N GLU A 195 -20.36 -4.40 5.17
CA GLU A 195 -19.82 -4.26 3.80
C GLU A 195 -20.35 -2.99 3.14
N LEU A 196 -19.48 -2.31 2.42
CA LEU A 196 -19.85 -1.13 1.65
C LEU A 196 -20.65 -1.53 0.42
N GLU A 197 -21.71 -0.79 0.12
CA GLU A 197 -22.45 -0.94 -1.12
C GLU A 197 -21.70 -0.31 -2.30
N GLY A 198 -21.79 -0.92 -3.48
CA GLY A 198 -21.23 -0.36 -4.71
C GLY A 198 -19.70 -0.35 -4.76
N VAL A 199 -19.05 -1.27 -4.06
CA VAL A 199 -17.58 -1.40 -4.01
C VAL A 199 -17.01 -1.51 -5.42
N LYS A 200 -15.99 -0.69 -5.70
CA LYS A 200 -15.28 -0.62 -6.97
C LYS A 200 -13.91 -1.32 -6.94
N LEU A 201 -13.24 -1.28 -5.79
CA LEU A 201 -11.98 -1.95 -5.56
C LEU A 201 -11.95 -2.49 -4.14
N ILE A 202 -11.62 -3.77 -4.00
CA ILE A 202 -11.42 -4.45 -2.71
C ILE A 202 -9.93 -4.69 -2.54
N HIS A 203 -9.40 -4.34 -1.37
CA HIS A 203 -8.01 -4.51 -1.01
C HIS A 203 -7.91 -5.45 0.19
N TYR A 204 -7.45 -6.66 -0.03
CA TYR A 204 -7.22 -7.65 1.02
C TYR A 204 -5.89 -7.40 1.72
N ASN A 205 -5.75 -6.24 2.34
CA ASN A 205 -4.52 -5.85 3.01
C ASN A 205 -4.24 -6.68 4.28
N LEU A 206 -3.06 -6.56 4.84
CA LEU A 206 -2.60 -7.29 6.04
C LEU A 206 -2.90 -8.80 5.96
N PHE A 207 -3.60 -9.33 6.96
CA PHE A 207 -3.83 -10.78 7.12
C PHE A 207 -5.20 -11.24 6.61
N SER A 208 -6.12 -10.33 6.26
CA SER A 208 -7.49 -10.67 5.83
C SER A 208 -7.53 -11.17 4.38
N LYS A 209 -6.86 -12.31 4.12
CA LYS A 209 -6.69 -12.89 2.78
C LYS A 209 -7.69 -14.04 2.54
N PRO A 210 -8.58 -13.96 1.51
CA PRO A 210 -9.53 -15.04 1.21
C PRO A 210 -8.86 -16.37 0.84
N TRP A 211 -7.63 -16.32 0.32
CA TRP A 211 -6.81 -17.49 0.00
C TRP A 211 -6.04 -18.06 1.19
N CYS A 212 -6.20 -17.48 2.38
CA CYS A 212 -5.65 -18.01 3.65
C CYS A 212 -6.75 -18.40 4.62
N TYR A 213 -7.87 -17.65 4.63
CA TYR A 213 -8.93 -17.78 5.63
C TYR A 213 -10.30 -17.96 4.99
N ASP A 214 -11.23 -18.56 5.77
CA ASP A 214 -12.65 -18.60 5.46
C ASP A 214 -13.37 -17.38 6.04
N GLY A 215 -14.52 -17.02 5.44
CA GLY A 215 -15.39 -15.96 5.97
C GLY A 215 -14.82 -14.54 5.88
N ILE A 216 -13.80 -14.33 5.06
CA ILE A 216 -13.27 -12.98 4.81
C ILE A 216 -14.31 -12.15 4.08
N GLN A 217 -14.59 -10.96 4.61
CA GLN A 217 -15.49 -9.97 4.02
C GLN A 217 -15.08 -9.65 2.57
N TYR A 218 -16.01 -9.54 1.66
CA TYR A 218 -15.79 -9.43 0.20
C TYR A 218 -15.09 -10.65 -0.45
N GLY A 219 -14.94 -11.76 0.25
CA GLY A 219 -14.22 -12.95 -0.25
C GLY A 219 -14.83 -13.53 -1.52
N GLU A 220 -16.15 -13.38 -1.73
CA GLU A 220 -16.85 -13.84 -2.92
C GLU A 220 -16.34 -13.16 -4.20
N TYR A 221 -15.94 -11.89 -4.14
CA TYR A 221 -15.33 -11.19 -5.29
C TYR A 221 -14.00 -11.82 -5.68
N PHE A 222 -13.16 -12.16 -4.70
CA PHE A 222 -11.91 -12.86 -4.98
C PHE A 222 -12.16 -14.22 -5.63
N TRP A 223 -13.04 -15.05 -5.04
CA TRP A 223 -13.28 -16.40 -5.54
C TRP A 223 -13.93 -16.39 -6.92
N LYS A 224 -14.74 -15.40 -7.24
CA LYS A 224 -15.31 -15.22 -8.58
C LYS A 224 -14.21 -15.09 -9.65
N TYR A 225 -13.24 -14.19 -9.44
CA TYR A 225 -12.14 -13.99 -10.39
C TYR A 225 -11.10 -15.11 -10.33
N ALA A 226 -10.85 -15.69 -9.17
CA ALA A 226 -9.98 -16.85 -9.02
C ALA A 226 -10.48 -18.04 -9.86
N ALA A 227 -11.81 -18.25 -9.95
CA ALA A 227 -12.39 -19.33 -10.75
C ALA A 227 -12.05 -19.23 -12.24
N ASP A 228 -11.93 -18.01 -12.76
CA ASP A 228 -11.64 -17.74 -14.18
C ASP A 228 -10.14 -17.49 -14.45
N SER A 229 -9.29 -17.48 -13.41
CA SER A 229 -7.88 -17.13 -13.53
C SER A 229 -7.01 -18.20 -14.16
N GLY A 230 -7.45 -19.46 -14.15
CA GLY A 230 -6.65 -20.64 -14.50
C GLY A 230 -5.73 -21.13 -13.38
N TYR A 231 -5.81 -20.52 -12.16
CA TYR A 231 -5.00 -20.87 -10.98
C TYR A 231 -5.85 -21.34 -9.81
N ILE A 232 -7.11 -21.64 -10.02
CA ILE A 232 -8.06 -21.95 -8.94
C ILE A 232 -7.62 -23.16 -8.10
N ASP A 233 -7.01 -24.17 -8.74
CA ASP A 233 -6.60 -25.39 -8.06
C ASP A 233 -5.38 -25.11 -7.17
N GLU A 234 -4.38 -24.37 -7.67
CA GLU A 234 -3.21 -23.96 -6.90
C GLU A 234 -3.61 -23.05 -5.71
N ILE A 235 -4.56 -22.13 -5.92
CA ILE A 235 -5.07 -21.26 -4.85
C ILE A 235 -5.78 -22.08 -3.77
N LYS A 236 -6.60 -23.03 -4.15
CA LYS A 236 -7.29 -23.93 -3.21
C LYS A 236 -6.32 -24.84 -2.46
N GLU A 237 -5.31 -25.35 -3.15
CA GLU A 237 -4.25 -26.16 -2.54
C GLU A 237 -3.44 -25.32 -1.52
N PHE A 238 -3.09 -24.08 -1.90
CA PHE A 238 -2.42 -23.15 -0.98
C PHE A 238 -3.26 -22.92 0.28
N LYS A 239 -4.56 -22.63 0.11
CA LYS A 239 -5.49 -22.41 1.24
C LYS A 239 -5.61 -23.66 2.12
N ALA A 240 -5.74 -24.84 1.52
CA ALA A 240 -5.85 -26.11 2.26
C ALA A 240 -4.58 -26.42 3.08
N ASN A 241 -3.43 -25.96 2.59
CA ASN A 241 -2.13 -26.13 3.25
C ASN A 241 -1.78 -24.99 4.22
N TYR A 242 -2.62 -23.93 4.32
CA TYR A 242 -2.40 -22.83 5.24
C TYR A 242 -2.66 -23.29 6.67
N SER A 243 -1.58 -23.64 7.37
CA SER A 243 -1.60 -24.35 8.64
C SER A 243 -2.02 -23.47 9.82
N ASP A 244 -2.48 -24.11 10.90
CA ASP A 244 -2.79 -23.39 12.14
C ASP A 244 -1.56 -22.67 12.73
N SER A 245 -0.34 -23.20 12.50
CA SER A 245 0.91 -22.51 12.87
C SER A 245 1.12 -21.21 12.09
N GLN A 246 0.73 -21.17 10.80
CA GLN A 246 0.79 -19.94 10.00
C GLN A 246 -0.23 -18.92 10.50
N LYS A 247 -1.46 -19.35 10.81
CA LYS A 247 -2.51 -18.48 11.38
C LYS A 247 -2.12 -17.93 12.76
N GLU A 248 -1.48 -18.75 13.59
CA GLU A 248 -0.92 -18.31 14.87
C GLU A 248 0.22 -17.30 14.67
N SER A 249 1.04 -17.48 13.65
CA SER A 249 2.09 -16.52 13.26
C SER A 249 1.48 -15.18 12.87
N ASP A 250 0.42 -15.16 12.04
CA ASP A 250 -0.27 -13.93 11.64
C ASP A 250 -0.82 -13.16 12.85
N SER A 251 -1.44 -13.88 13.80
CA SER A 251 -1.95 -13.28 15.04
C SER A 251 -0.82 -12.67 15.88
N LYS A 252 0.31 -13.37 16.01
CA LYS A 252 1.51 -12.85 16.70
C LYS A 252 2.10 -11.64 16.00
N CYS A 253 2.06 -11.61 14.67
CA CYS A 253 2.52 -10.47 13.90
C CYS A 253 1.67 -9.22 14.16
N LEU A 254 0.35 -9.35 14.24
CA LEU A 254 -0.52 -8.23 14.59
C LEU A 254 -0.24 -7.72 16.03
N GLU A 255 -0.06 -8.62 17.00
CA GLU A 255 0.32 -8.24 18.37
C GLU A 255 1.67 -7.50 18.40
N LEU A 256 2.64 -7.98 17.61
CA LEU A 256 3.95 -7.37 17.51
C LEU A 256 3.88 -5.97 16.85
N LEU A 257 3.06 -5.80 15.81
CA LEU A 257 2.81 -4.48 15.21
C LEU A 257 2.25 -3.49 16.24
N CYS A 258 1.26 -3.91 17.04
CA CYS A 258 0.69 -3.11 18.11
C CYS A 258 1.73 -2.72 19.16
N THR A 259 2.50 -3.70 19.64
CA THR A 259 3.55 -3.47 20.64
C THR A 259 4.61 -2.52 20.13
N ARG A 260 5.10 -2.77 18.90
CA ARG A 260 6.13 -1.95 18.29
C ARG A 260 5.63 -0.55 17.97
N GLY A 261 4.38 -0.40 17.53
CA GLY A 261 3.76 0.90 17.33
C GLY A 261 3.78 1.75 18.60
N LEU A 262 3.42 1.18 19.76
CA LEU A 262 3.48 1.87 21.04
C LEU A 262 4.91 2.21 21.49
N GLU A 263 5.87 1.31 21.27
CA GLU A 263 7.29 1.60 21.55
C GLU A 263 7.78 2.81 20.74
N ILE A 264 7.48 2.85 19.44
CA ILE A 264 7.87 3.95 18.55
C ILE A 264 7.15 5.24 18.95
N ALA A 265 5.84 5.17 19.28
CA ALA A 265 5.05 6.32 19.71
C ALA A 265 5.62 7.02 20.96
N ASN A 266 6.37 6.28 21.78
CA ASN A 266 7.02 6.78 22.98
C ASN A 266 8.52 7.05 22.80
N SER A 267 9.06 6.97 21.59
CA SER A 267 10.46 7.26 21.30
C SER A 267 10.72 8.76 21.08
N ASP A 268 11.96 9.19 21.29
CA ASP A 268 12.35 10.59 21.08
C ASP A 268 12.42 10.96 19.58
N ILE A 269 12.78 10.00 18.73
CA ILE A 269 12.99 10.22 17.29
C ILE A 269 11.80 9.63 16.53
N THR A 270 10.77 10.44 16.34
CA THR A 270 9.61 10.12 15.51
C THR A 270 9.46 11.15 14.39
N ILE A 271 8.71 10.82 13.34
CA ILE A 271 8.39 11.78 12.28
C ILE A 271 7.74 13.03 12.88
N LYS A 272 6.77 12.82 13.78
CA LYS A 272 6.08 13.92 14.48
C LYS A 272 7.05 14.79 15.30
N ASN A 273 7.86 14.19 16.17
CA ASN A 273 8.75 14.96 17.04
C ASN A 273 9.79 15.76 16.25
N MET A 274 10.28 15.19 15.14
CA MET A 274 11.19 15.92 14.25
C MET A 274 10.48 17.07 13.53
N ASN A 275 9.26 16.87 13.05
CA ASN A 275 8.44 17.94 12.48
C ASN A 275 8.19 19.07 13.50
N ASP A 276 7.82 18.72 14.73
CA ASP A 276 7.59 19.69 15.82
C ASP A 276 8.85 20.44 16.22
N SER A 277 10.03 19.83 16.06
CA SER A 277 11.34 20.48 16.26
C SER A 277 11.80 21.38 15.11
N GLY A 278 10.98 21.49 14.05
CA GLY A 278 11.26 22.36 12.90
C GLY A 278 11.98 21.68 11.74
N VAL A 279 12.10 20.34 11.76
CA VAL A 279 12.57 19.60 10.58
C VAL A 279 11.48 19.66 9.50
N LYS A 280 11.88 20.02 8.28
CA LYS A 280 10.95 20.00 7.14
C LYS A 280 10.62 18.54 6.79
N ILE A 281 9.45 18.06 7.18
CA ILE A 281 8.93 16.73 6.83
C ILE A 281 8.09 16.80 5.55
N ARG A 282 7.13 17.71 5.48
CA ARG A 282 6.20 17.84 4.32
C ARG A 282 6.90 18.29 3.05
N LEU A 283 6.38 17.86 1.89
CA LEU A 283 6.85 18.27 0.56
C LEU A 283 6.69 19.75 0.25
#